data_a34b970bda8e992f23da4769ebedb9fc
#
_entry.id   a34b970bda8e992f23da4769ebedb9fc
#
_cell.length_a   1.000
_cell.length_b   1.000
_cell.length_c   1.000
_cell.angle_alpha   90.00
_cell.angle_beta   90.00
_cell.angle_gamma   90.00
#
_symmetry.space_group_name_H-M   'P 1'
#
loop_
_entity.id
_entity.type
_entity.pdbx_description
1 polymer ?
#
loop_
_entity_poly.entity_id
_entity_poly.type
_entity_poly.pdbx_seq_one_letter_code
_entity_poly.pdbx_strand_id
1 'polypeptide(L)'
;MKNALLATLATLTLGTNALSADDNGLYLGLGYAATNIDLTVDGLPDDTNNILDASTDSIILLAGYDINKYIGVEGRYYLNASEAAFEYKLRNTPLSGTYKAESFTLYAKPQYNLGLITVYGLVGVAFNDYTVSNLLGGDDSDALFSWGGGAKFNVTQSLGLFVDYTDLGESTNLTNTNLTSWNLGVSYRF
;
A
#
# COMPACT_ATOMS: atom_id res chain seq x y z
N MET A 1 -22.00 -1.94 1.29
CA MET A 1 -21.41 -2.55 0.07
C MET A 1 -19.96 -3.02 0.30
N LYS A 2 -19.28 -2.63 1.41
CA LYS A 2 -17.87 -2.97 1.73
C LYS A 2 -17.62 -4.48 1.94
N ASN A 3 -18.61 -5.25 2.42
CA ASN A 3 -18.43 -6.68 2.73
C ASN A 3 -18.53 -7.63 1.52
N ALA A 4 -19.00 -7.14 0.37
CA ALA A 4 -19.16 -7.97 -0.82
C ALA A 4 -17.85 -8.10 -1.63
N LEU A 5 -16.98 -7.09 -1.58
CA LEU A 5 -15.69 -7.10 -2.32
C LEU A 5 -14.69 -8.08 -1.72
N LEU A 6 -14.63 -8.16 -0.39
CA LEU A 6 -13.75 -9.11 0.33
C LEU A 6 -14.14 -10.58 0.11
N ALA A 7 -15.44 -10.86 -0.01
CA ALA A 7 -15.92 -12.22 -0.26
C ALA A 7 -15.61 -12.71 -1.69
N THR A 8 -15.55 -11.82 -2.66
CA THR A 8 -15.29 -12.18 -4.07
C THR A 8 -13.82 -12.52 -4.33
N LEU A 9 -12.89 -11.90 -3.60
CA LEU A 9 -11.46 -12.23 -3.69
C LEU A 9 -11.13 -13.61 -3.10
N ALA A 10 -11.82 -14.00 -2.02
CA ALA A 10 -11.59 -15.27 -1.35
C ALA A 10 -12.07 -16.49 -2.15
N THR A 11 -13.04 -16.33 -3.05
CA THR A 11 -13.59 -17.43 -3.84
C THR A 11 -12.81 -17.74 -5.12
N LEU A 12 -11.93 -16.85 -5.57
CA LEU A 12 -11.11 -17.06 -6.77
C LEU A 12 -9.91 -18.01 -6.52
N THR A 13 -9.58 -18.30 -5.26
CA THR A 13 -8.34 -18.98 -4.89
C THR A 13 -8.48 -20.48 -4.63
N LEU A 14 -9.68 -21.05 -4.66
CA LEU A 14 -9.89 -22.45 -4.28
C LEU A 14 -10.04 -23.43 -5.45
N GLY A 15 -9.84 -23.01 -6.69
CA GLY A 15 -10.14 -23.80 -7.90
C GLY A 15 -8.96 -24.22 -8.77
N THR A 16 -7.72 -23.89 -8.45
CA THR A 16 -6.59 -24.26 -9.31
C THR A 16 -5.74 -25.34 -8.65
N ASN A 17 -5.83 -26.54 -9.22
CA ASN A 17 -4.93 -27.64 -8.97
C ASN A 17 -3.48 -27.18 -9.04
N ALA A 18 -2.65 -27.69 -8.13
CA ALA A 18 -1.21 -27.58 -8.13
C ALA A 18 -0.66 -27.81 -9.54
N LEU A 19 -0.27 -26.74 -10.20
CA LEU A 19 0.35 -26.80 -11.50
C LEU A 19 1.80 -26.37 -11.37
N SER A 20 2.65 -27.31 -11.74
CA SER A 20 3.99 -27.20 -12.31
C SER A 20 4.77 -25.90 -12.04
N ALA A 21 6.05 -26.06 -11.75
CA ALA A 21 7.08 -25.02 -11.64
C ALA A 21 7.30 -24.23 -12.95
N ASP A 22 6.24 -23.76 -13.56
CA ASP A 22 6.26 -22.75 -14.62
C ASP A 22 6.34 -21.37 -14.00
N ASP A 23 6.90 -20.42 -14.73
CA ASP A 23 7.06 -19.00 -14.35
C ASP A 23 5.71 -18.27 -14.07
N ASN A 24 4.60 -18.98 -14.17
CA ASN A 24 3.24 -18.54 -13.95
C ASN A 24 2.74 -19.09 -12.60
N GLY A 25 2.02 -18.29 -11.83
CA GLY A 25 1.40 -18.82 -10.62
C GLY A 25 0.86 -17.79 -9.68
N LEU A 26 -0.09 -18.26 -8.87
CA LEU A 26 -0.64 -17.51 -7.75
C LEU A 26 0.41 -17.42 -6.64
N TYR A 27 0.52 -16.24 -6.04
CA TYR A 27 1.29 -16.06 -4.81
C TYR A 27 0.52 -15.20 -3.82
N LEU A 28 0.79 -15.45 -2.55
CA LEU A 28 0.32 -14.65 -1.43
C LEU A 28 1.51 -14.14 -0.66
N GLY A 29 1.36 -13.00 -0.01
CA GLY A 29 2.43 -12.46 0.81
C GLY A 29 1.90 -11.67 2.00
N LEU A 30 2.80 -11.53 2.95
CA LEU A 30 2.62 -10.77 4.17
C LEU A 30 3.84 -9.89 4.36
N GLY A 31 3.63 -8.63 4.72
CA GLY A 31 4.71 -7.68 4.91
C GLY A 31 4.41 -6.63 5.95
N TYR A 32 5.43 -5.85 6.21
CA TYR A 32 5.40 -4.64 7.01
C TYR A 32 5.66 -3.45 6.10
N ALA A 33 4.94 -2.37 6.31
CA ALA A 33 5.08 -1.11 5.61
C ALA A 33 5.35 0.02 6.60
N ALA A 34 6.43 0.77 6.36
CA ALA A 34 6.68 2.06 6.97
C ALA A 34 6.20 3.14 6.00
N THR A 35 5.08 3.77 6.32
CA THR A 35 4.43 4.77 5.46
C THR A 35 4.70 6.16 6.00
N ASN A 36 5.24 7.04 5.16
CA ASN A 36 5.41 8.45 5.42
C ASN A 36 4.23 9.23 4.81
N ILE A 37 3.74 10.19 5.56
CA ILE A 37 2.62 11.05 5.20
C ILE A 37 3.14 12.48 5.20
N ASP A 38 3.30 13.07 4.02
CA ASP A 38 3.69 14.47 3.84
C ASP A 38 2.44 15.31 3.55
N LEU A 39 2.09 16.21 4.46
CA LEU A 39 0.98 17.14 4.33
C LEU A 39 1.51 18.55 4.07
N THR A 40 1.17 19.11 2.92
CA THR A 40 1.49 20.50 2.55
C THR A 40 0.20 21.28 2.33
N VAL A 41 0.02 22.40 3.02
CA VAL A 41 -1.12 23.31 2.83
C VAL A 41 -0.66 24.51 2.04
N ASP A 42 -1.20 24.68 0.82
CA ASP A 42 -0.91 25.81 -0.04
C ASP A 42 -1.48 27.14 0.54
N GLY A 43 -0.66 28.18 0.51
CA GLY A 43 -1.09 29.55 0.89
C GLY A 43 -0.66 30.01 2.28
N LEU A 44 0.12 29.24 3.01
CA LEU A 44 0.78 29.67 4.24
C LEU A 44 2.20 30.18 3.95
N PRO A 45 2.77 31.10 4.77
CA PRO A 45 4.16 31.52 4.64
C PRO A 45 5.12 30.33 4.72
N ASP A 46 6.25 30.39 3.99
CA ASP A 46 7.23 29.31 3.81
C ASP A 46 7.71 28.61 5.11
N ASP A 47 7.63 29.27 6.26
CA ASP A 47 8.00 28.68 7.56
C ASP A 47 6.92 27.77 8.18
N THR A 48 5.75 27.66 7.56
CA THR A 48 4.61 26.86 8.08
C THR A 48 4.08 25.82 7.09
N ASN A 49 4.73 25.66 5.94
CA ASN A 49 4.26 24.77 4.85
C ASN A 49 4.32 23.28 5.16
N ASN A 50 5.12 22.83 6.13
CA ASN A 50 5.15 21.44 6.59
C ASN A 50 4.35 21.31 7.90
N ILE A 51 3.07 21.01 7.78
CA ILE A 51 2.19 20.96 8.97
C ILE A 51 2.26 19.61 9.66
N LEU A 52 2.58 18.53 8.96
CA LEU A 52 2.69 17.21 9.56
C LEU A 52 3.61 16.30 8.74
N ASP A 53 4.71 15.91 9.35
CA ASP A 53 5.52 14.76 8.94
C ASP A 53 5.14 13.63 9.91
N ALA A 54 4.26 12.73 9.47
CA ALA A 54 3.79 11.61 10.26
C ALA A 54 4.21 10.31 9.59
N SER A 55 4.78 9.41 10.38
CA SER A 55 5.02 8.04 9.94
C SER A 55 4.02 7.10 10.60
N THR A 56 3.49 6.17 9.84
CA THR A 56 2.59 5.12 10.34
C THR A 56 3.08 3.76 9.88
N ASP A 57 2.90 2.79 10.76
CA ASP A 57 3.26 1.41 10.50
C ASP A 57 2.02 0.64 10.04
N SER A 58 2.16 -0.19 9.01
CA SER A 58 1.08 -0.99 8.47
C SER A 58 1.52 -2.43 8.23
N ILE A 59 0.57 -3.34 8.32
CA ILE A 59 0.72 -4.72 7.85
C ILE A 59 0.20 -4.76 6.42
N ILE A 60 0.98 -5.37 5.52
CA ILE A 60 0.57 -5.56 4.13
C ILE A 60 0.13 -7.01 3.95
N LEU A 61 -1.07 -7.19 3.41
CA LEU A 61 -1.51 -8.43 2.79
C LEU A 61 -1.44 -8.25 1.28
N LEU A 62 -0.75 -9.14 0.59
CA LEU A 62 -0.70 -9.11 -0.87
C LEU A 62 -1.12 -10.44 -1.48
N ALA A 63 -1.76 -10.35 -2.63
CA ALA A 63 -2.10 -11.46 -3.48
C ALA A 63 -1.79 -11.07 -4.93
N GLY A 64 -1.13 -11.95 -5.66
CA GLY A 64 -0.78 -11.67 -7.04
C GLY A 64 -0.74 -12.93 -7.89
N TYR A 65 -0.74 -12.71 -9.18
CA TYR A 65 -0.62 -13.76 -10.18
C TYR A 65 0.42 -13.37 -11.22
N ASP A 66 1.48 -14.16 -11.32
CA ASP A 66 2.46 -14.01 -12.37
C ASP A 66 1.90 -14.62 -13.66
N ILE A 67 1.57 -13.78 -14.65
CA ILE A 67 1.03 -14.19 -15.96
C ILE A 67 2.11 -14.89 -16.77
N ASN A 68 3.33 -14.41 -16.66
CA ASN A 68 4.53 -14.99 -17.23
C ASN A 68 5.77 -14.43 -16.49
N LYS A 69 6.97 -14.83 -16.91
CA LYS A 69 8.23 -14.40 -16.29
C LYS A 69 8.51 -12.88 -16.35
N TYR A 70 7.75 -12.12 -17.14
CA TYR A 70 7.97 -10.69 -17.34
C TYR A 70 6.88 -9.79 -16.78
N ILE A 71 5.67 -10.33 -16.58
CA ILE A 71 4.54 -9.53 -16.12
C ILE A 71 3.62 -10.33 -15.21
N GLY A 72 3.16 -9.70 -14.17
CA GLY A 72 2.12 -10.17 -13.25
C GLY A 72 1.12 -9.07 -12.93
N VAL A 73 0.15 -9.44 -12.12
CA VAL A 73 -0.79 -8.52 -11.47
C VAL A 73 -0.72 -8.75 -9.96
N GLU A 74 -0.84 -7.67 -9.18
CA GLU A 74 -0.73 -7.76 -7.72
C GLU A 74 -1.69 -6.80 -7.06
N GLY A 75 -2.48 -7.30 -6.10
CA GLY A 75 -3.29 -6.50 -5.21
C GLY A 75 -2.65 -6.48 -3.82
N ARG A 76 -2.67 -5.31 -3.18
CA ARG A 76 -2.18 -5.13 -1.80
C ARG A 76 -3.25 -4.47 -0.95
N TYR A 77 -3.32 -4.87 0.30
CA TYR A 77 -4.14 -4.24 1.31
C TYR A 77 -3.25 -3.85 2.50
N TYR A 78 -3.26 -2.56 2.81
CA TYR A 78 -2.50 -1.96 3.89
C TYR A 78 -3.41 -1.81 5.10
N LEU A 79 -3.12 -2.59 6.14
CA LEU A 79 -3.81 -2.55 7.43
C LEU A 79 -2.99 -1.71 8.38
N ASN A 80 -3.51 -0.61 8.87
CA ASN A 80 -2.81 0.17 9.90
C ASN A 80 -2.61 -0.66 11.16
N ALA A 81 -1.36 -0.81 11.56
CA ALA A 81 -0.96 -1.46 12.79
C ALA A 81 -0.99 -0.49 13.98
N SER A 82 -0.93 0.82 13.73
CA SER A 82 -0.96 1.88 14.72
C SER A 82 -1.90 3.01 14.30
N GLU A 83 -2.60 3.60 15.29
CA GLU A 83 -3.34 4.85 15.09
C GLU A 83 -2.35 6.01 15.17
N ALA A 84 -2.24 6.82 14.12
CA ALA A 84 -1.48 8.06 14.19
C ALA A 84 -2.26 9.07 15.03
N ALA A 85 -1.78 9.37 16.22
CA ALA A 85 -2.34 10.44 17.04
C ALA A 85 -1.63 11.75 16.66
N PHE A 86 -2.40 12.78 16.33
CA PHE A 86 -1.88 14.12 16.13
C PHE A 86 -2.40 15.07 17.19
N GLU A 87 -1.53 15.97 17.68
CA GLU A 87 -1.89 17.07 18.54
C GLU A 87 -1.79 18.39 17.77
N TYR A 88 -2.91 19.07 17.63
CA TYR A 88 -2.97 20.40 17.03
C TYR A 88 -3.32 21.45 18.09
N LYS A 89 -2.57 22.56 18.15
CA LYS A 89 -2.85 23.67 19.07
C LYS A 89 -3.56 24.80 18.33
N LEU A 90 -4.87 24.91 18.52
CA LEU A 90 -5.61 26.07 18.06
C LEU A 90 -5.80 27.05 19.25
N ARG A 91 -5.14 28.22 19.20
CA ARG A 91 -5.26 29.27 20.24
C ARG A 91 -5.12 28.79 21.69
N ASN A 92 -4.05 28.04 22.00
CA ASN A 92 -3.78 27.48 23.34
C ASN A 92 -4.70 26.33 23.80
N THR A 93 -5.56 25.79 22.96
CA THR A 93 -6.34 24.59 23.27
C THR A 93 -5.74 23.41 22.51
N PRO A 94 -5.20 22.38 23.20
CA PRO A 94 -4.76 21.18 22.54
C PRO A 94 -5.98 20.39 22.03
N LEU A 95 -6.03 20.12 20.75
CA LEU A 95 -6.98 19.24 20.09
C LEU A 95 -6.22 17.99 19.67
N SER A 96 -6.61 16.84 20.18
CA SER A 96 -6.06 15.55 19.76
C SER A 96 -7.07 14.84 18.87
N GLY A 97 -6.57 14.23 17.79
CA GLY A 97 -7.37 13.40 16.90
C GLY A 97 -6.62 12.12 16.55
N THR A 98 -7.35 11.09 16.13
CA THR A 98 -6.80 9.87 15.58
C THR A 98 -7.10 9.79 14.10
N TYR A 99 -6.10 9.44 13.33
CA TYR A 99 -6.16 9.24 11.89
C TYR A 99 -5.97 7.76 11.57
N LYS A 100 -6.88 7.19 10.78
CA LYS A 100 -6.78 5.86 10.20
C LYS A 100 -6.82 5.98 8.70
N ALA A 101 -5.82 5.43 8.03
CA ALA A 101 -5.81 5.30 6.58
C ALA A 101 -5.73 3.80 6.23
N GLU A 102 -6.74 3.28 5.58
CA GLU A 102 -6.70 1.97 4.95
C GLU A 102 -6.49 2.18 3.45
N SER A 103 -5.61 1.40 2.85
CA SER A 103 -5.34 1.51 1.42
C SER A 103 -5.45 0.15 0.75
N PHE A 104 -6.15 0.11 -0.37
CA PHE A 104 -6.15 -1.03 -1.28
C PHE A 104 -5.53 -0.60 -2.60
N THR A 105 -4.57 -1.37 -3.11
CA THR A 105 -3.90 -1.07 -4.37
C THR A 105 -4.00 -2.23 -5.34
N LEU A 106 -4.04 -1.90 -6.64
CA LEU A 106 -4.01 -2.87 -7.73
C LEU A 106 -2.95 -2.45 -8.74
N TYR A 107 -2.01 -3.35 -9.01
CA TYR A 107 -0.85 -3.10 -9.85
C TYR A 107 -0.74 -4.06 -11.03
N ALA A 108 -0.31 -3.54 -12.17
CA ALA A 108 0.46 -4.28 -13.14
C ALA A 108 1.92 -4.34 -12.63
N LYS A 109 2.53 -5.53 -12.73
CA LYS A 109 3.86 -5.82 -12.17
C LYS A 109 4.80 -6.32 -13.25
N PRO A 110 5.42 -5.43 -14.04
CA PRO A 110 6.54 -5.81 -14.88
C PRO A 110 7.69 -6.32 -13.99
N GLN A 111 8.31 -7.43 -14.38
CA GLN A 111 9.36 -8.06 -13.58
C GLN A 111 10.42 -8.74 -14.45
N TYR A 112 11.61 -8.90 -13.90
CA TYR A 112 12.70 -9.61 -14.54
C TYR A 112 13.46 -10.47 -13.52
N ASN A 113 13.55 -11.77 -13.80
CA ASN A 113 14.20 -12.73 -12.93
C ASN A 113 15.70 -12.86 -13.32
N LEU A 114 16.57 -12.58 -12.35
CA LEU A 114 18.03 -12.70 -12.43
C LEU A 114 18.54 -13.95 -11.69
N GLY A 115 17.68 -14.95 -11.48
CA GLY A 115 17.98 -16.15 -10.73
C GLY A 115 17.60 -16.02 -9.26
N LEU A 116 18.53 -15.68 -8.39
CA LEU A 116 18.25 -15.48 -6.94
C LEU A 116 17.45 -14.23 -6.66
N ILE A 117 17.49 -13.24 -7.55
CA ILE A 117 16.81 -11.95 -7.38
C ILE A 117 15.87 -11.73 -8.54
N THR A 118 14.65 -11.32 -8.25
CA THR A 118 13.68 -10.80 -9.21
C THR A 118 13.51 -9.31 -8.95
N VAL A 119 13.83 -8.46 -9.92
CA VAL A 119 13.53 -7.03 -9.87
C VAL A 119 12.18 -6.78 -10.51
N TYR A 120 11.40 -5.83 -9.96
CA TYR A 120 10.06 -5.54 -10.47
C TYR A 120 9.68 -4.08 -10.30
N GLY A 121 8.80 -3.64 -11.17
CA GLY A 121 8.07 -2.39 -11.05
C GLY A 121 6.62 -2.65 -10.63
N LEU A 122 5.96 -1.62 -10.13
CA LEU A 122 4.55 -1.60 -9.78
C LEU A 122 3.94 -0.36 -10.42
N VAL A 123 2.88 -0.52 -11.20
CA VAL A 123 2.16 0.60 -11.84
C VAL A 123 0.68 0.31 -11.75
N GLY A 124 -0.09 1.22 -11.14
CA GLY A 124 -1.49 0.94 -10.92
C GLY A 124 -2.27 2.06 -10.24
N VAL A 125 -3.24 1.67 -9.44
CA VAL A 125 -4.13 2.57 -8.72
C VAL A 125 -4.17 2.21 -7.24
N ALA A 126 -4.21 3.23 -6.39
CA ALA A 126 -4.45 3.13 -4.97
C ALA A 126 -5.83 3.69 -4.65
N PHE A 127 -6.59 2.95 -3.87
CA PHE A 127 -7.87 3.37 -3.29
C PHE A 127 -7.62 3.61 -1.82
N ASN A 128 -7.60 4.87 -1.43
CA ASN A 128 -7.30 5.30 -0.07
C ASN A 128 -8.60 5.68 0.63
N ASP A 129 -8.91 5.00 1.74
CA ASP A 129 -10.02 5.32 2.63
C ASP A 129 -9.48 6.05 3.86
N TYR A 130 -9.86 7.30 4.02
CA TYR A 130 -9.47 8.14 5.15
C TYR A 130 -10.63 8.25 6.14
N THR A 131 -10.41 7.91 7.39
CA THR A 131 -11.36 8.13 8.47
C THR A 131 -10.74 9.08 9.50
N VAL A 132 -11.25 10.31 9.57
CA VAL A 132 -10.87 11.29 10.57
C VAL A 132 -11.90 11.25 11.70
N SER A 133 -11.49 10.77 12.87
CA SER A 133 -12.34 10.80 14.08
C SER A 133 -12.05 12.07 14.84
N ASN A 134 -12.80 13.12 14.59
CA ASN A 134 -13.17 14.25 15.48
C ASN A 134 -13.95 15.33 14.74
N LEU A 135 -14.73 16.13 15.48
CA LEU A 135 -15.59 17.30 15.28
C LEU A 135 -15.95 17.80 13.85
N LEU A 136 -15.26 17.39 12.80
CA LEU A 136 -15.53 17.71 11.41
C LEU A 136 -15.49 16.43 10.53
N GLY A 137 -15.97 15.31 11.07
CA GLY A 137 -15.95 14.00 10.42
C GLY A 137 -16.34 14.06 8.94
N GLY A 138 -15.44 13.55 8.11
CA GLY A 138 -15.64 13.32 6.68
C GLY A 138 -14.99 11.99 6.30
N ASP A 139 -15.76 11.13 5.65
CA ASP A 139 -15.23 9.97 4.94
C ASP A 139 -14.94 10.43 3.51
N ASP A 140 -13.70 10.34 3.07
CA ASP A 140 -13.32 10.61 1.69
C ASP A 140 -12.59 9.39 1.11
N SER A 141 -12.88 9.04 -0.14
CA SER A 141 -12.23 7.93 -0.82
C SER A 141 -11.80 8.38 -2.21
N ASP A 142 -10.49 8.36 -2.44
CA ASP A 142 -9.88 8.75 -3.72
C ASP A 142 -9.22 7.55 -4.41
N ALA A 143 -9.37 7.49 -5.73
CA ALA A 143 -8.62 6.58 -6.57
C ALA A 143 -7.45 7.35 -7.21
N LEU A 144 -6.24 7.06 -6.77
CA LEU A 144 -5.03 7.77 -7.15
C LEU A 144 -4.10 6.89 -7.97
N PHE A 145 -3.35 7.51 -8.88
CA PHE A 145 -2.26 6.81 -9.57
C PHE A 145 -1.18 6.43 -8.55
N SER A 146 -0.77 5.17 -8.59
CA SER A 146 0.26 4.63 -7.71
C SER A 146 1.32 3.90 -8.51
N TRP A 147 2.56 4.06 -8.09
CA TRP A 147 3.71 3.40 -8.70
C TRP A 147 4.73 2.98 -7.65
N GLY A 148 5.62 2.11 -8.06
CA GLY A 148 6.65 1.64 -7.16
C GLY A 148 7.64 0.72 -7.85
N GLY A 149 8.53 0.17 -7.06
CA GLY A 149 9.49 -0.81 -7.54
C GLY A 149 10.30 -1.42 -6.42
N GLY A 150 10.83 -2.60 -6.69
CA GLY A 150 11.55 -3.34 -5.68
C GLY A 150 12.26 -4.56 -6.21
N ALA A 151 12.71 -5.35 -5.25
CA ALA A 151 13.38 -6.60 -5.49
C ALA A 151 12.84 -7.70 -4.59
N LYS A 152 12.77 -8.91 -5.13
CA LYS A 152 12.43 -10.13 -4.40
C LYS A 152 13.64 -11.07 -4.44
N PHE A 153 14.09 -11.49 -3.28
CA PHE A 153 15.11 -12.53 -3.12
C PHE A 153 14.40 -13.90 -3.05
N ASN A 154 14.64 -14.75 -4.03
CA ASN A 154 14.04 -16.07 -4.12
C ASN A 154 14.82 -17.05 -3.22
N VAL A 155 14.33 -17.25 -1.98
CA VAL A 155 14.95 -18.16 -0.99
C VAL A 155 14.81 -19.61 -1.44
N THR A 156 13.65 -19.94 -1.99
CA THR A 156 13.33 -21.21 -2.64
C THR A 156 12.53 -20.95 -3.92
N GLN A 157 12.12 -22.01 -4.62
CA GLN A 157 11.21 -21.87 -5.77
C GLN A 157 9.85 -21.29 -5.37
N SER A 158 9.41 -21.52 -4.13
CA SER A 158 8.11 -21.07 -3.63
C SER A 158 8.19 -19.88 -2.68
N LEU A 159 9.30 -19.71 -1.95
CA LEU A 159 9.44 -18.69 -0.91
C LEU A 159 10.35 -17.55 -1.37
N GLY A 160 9.85 -16.34 -1.29
CA GLY A 160 10.60 -15.11 -1.57
C GLY A 160 10.51 -14.10 -0.43
N LEU A 161 11.60 -13.35 -0.25
CA LEU A 161 11.64 -12.15 0.57
C LEU A 161 11.61 -10.94 -0.35
N PHE A 162 10.75 -9.98 -0.11
CA PHE A 162 10.68 -8.78 -0.94
C PHE A 162 10.98 -7.52 -0.13
N VAL A 163 11.55 -6.55 -0.81
CA VAL A 163 11.67 -5.17 -0.37
C VAL A 163 11.32 -4.27 -1.53
N ASP A 164 10.45 -3.31 -1.30
CA ASP A 164 10.06 -2.33 -2.32
C ASP A 164 9.67 -0.99 -1.71
N TYR A 165 9.62 0.00 -2.59
CA TYR A 165 9.10 1.33 -2.35
C TYR A 165 7.85 1.52 -3.20
N THR A 166 6.82 2.13 -2.61
CA THR A 166 5.59 2.49 -3.30
C THR A 166 5.22 3.94 -3.00
N ASP A 167 4.82 4.64 -4.03
CA ASP A 167 4.11 5.91 -3.97
C ASP A 167 2.62 5.60 -4.15
N LEU A 168 1.82 5.86 -3.12
CA LEU A 168 0.40 5.56 -3.07
C LEU A 168 -0.48 6.68 -3.64
N GLY A 169 0.17 7.69 -4.22
CA GLY A 169 -0.45 8.81 -4.90
C GLY A 169 -0.57 10.08 -4.06
N GLU A 170 -0.82 11.17 -4.77
CA GLU A 170 -1.00 12.51 -4.22
C GLU A 170 -2.45 12.95 -4.38
N SER A 171 -3.11 13.28 -3.27
CA SER A 171 -4.44 13.89 -3.28
C SER A 171 -4.31 15.42 -3.27
N THR A 172 -4.98 16.08 -4.23
CA THR A 172 -4.89 17.54 -4.43
C THR A 172 -6.17 18.28 -4.02
N ASN A 173 -7.12 17.64 -3.35
CA ASN A 173 -8.47 18.21 -3.16
C ASN A 173 -8.56 19.40 -2.18
N LEU A 174 -7.70 19.58 -1.21
CA LEU A 174 -7.63 20.76 -0.30
C LEU A 174 -6.27 20.89 0.40
N THR A 175 -5.50 19.81 0.39
CA THR A 175 -4.20 19.70 1.03
C THR A 175 -3.40 18.74 0.16
N ASN A 176 -2.23 19.12 -0.29
CA ASN A 176 -1.36 18.21 -1.01
C ASN A 176 -0.88 17.15 -0.01
N THR A 177 -1.47 15.96 -0.10
CA THR A 177 -1.10 14.81 0.75
C THR A 177 -0.41 13.79 -0.12
N ASN A 178 0.86 13.57 0.11
CA ASN A 178 1.64 12.51 -0.55
C ASN A 178 1.86 11.35 0.44
N LEU A 179 1.56 10.15 -0.02
CA LEU A 179 1.73 8.91 0.73
C LEU A 179 2.79 8.05 0.08
N THR A 180 3.89 7.85 0.78
CA THR A 180 4.97 6.96 0.31
C THR A 180 5.23 5.86 1.33
N SER A 181 5.63 4.68 0.86
CA SER A 181 5.83 3.53 1.74
C SER A 181 7.05 2.71 1.37
N TRP A 182 7.84 2.35 2.38
CA TRP A 182 8.85 1.31 2.30
C TRP A 182 8.28 0.00 2.83
N ASN A 183 8.36 -1.04 2.03
CA ASN A 183 7.72 -2.32 2.29
C ASN A 183 8.76 -3.44 2.38
N LEU A 184 8.61 -4.32 3.37
CA LEU A 184 9.42 -5.51 3.55
C LEU A 184 8.52 -6.69 3.90
N GLY A 185 8.73 -7.85 3.27
CA GLY A 185 7.88 -8.98 3.59
C GLY A 185 8.32 -10.29 2.96
N VAL A 186 7.44 -11.28 3.10
CA VAL A 186 7.60 -12.61 2.55
C VAL A 186 6.46 -12.92 1.59
N SER A 187 6.74 -13.68 0.56
CA SER A 187 5.73 -14.17 -0.38
C SER A 187 5.91 -15.66 -0.62
N TYR A 188 4.80 -16.35 -0.76
CA TYR A 188 4.76 -17.78 -1.06
C TYR A 188 4.01 -17.99 -2.37
N ARG A 189 4.65 -18.69 -3.31
CA ARG A 189 4.08 -19.10 -4.59
C ARG A 189 3.58 -20.55 -4.50
N PHE A 190 2.39 -20.77 -5.03
CA PHE A 190 1.74 -22.10 -5.07
C PHE A 190 2.04 -22.83 -6.35
#